data_19b445e8434c2e08f6938515ed1d5d4f
#
_entry.id   19b445e8434c2e08f6938515ed1d5d4f
#
_cell.length_a   1.000
_cell.length_b   1.000
_cell.length_c   1.000
_cell.angle_alpha   90.00
_cell.angle_beta   90.00
_cell.angle_gamma   90.00
#
_symmetry.space_group_name_H-M   'P 1'
#
loop_
_entity.id
_entity.type
_entity.pdbx_description
1 polymer ?
#
loop_
_entity_poly.entity_id
_entity_poly.type
_entity_poly.pdbx_seq_one_letter_code
_entity_poly.pdbx_strand_id
1 'polypeptide(L)'
;MNAAGIILAGGKSSRFKANKALAMIESQRLIDRIVAVLASVFPKIILVTNTPEQYKILGVQMVMDIIPKKGPLSGIHAGLISSPFDLNFVMACDMPFINNDIVRYLVEQIAACDDAVVPVINGYPEPLAAVYRKTCIKPIEDSLMEDRYQVKSFYPLIRIKYILEEELLEFGGGMNFFNINTRDDLHTALNMEQQK
;
A
#
# COMPACT_ATOMS: atom_id res chain seq x y z
N MET A 1 10.28 -14.68 2.82
CA MET A 1 9.91 -14.19 1.48
C MET A 1 11.01 -13.22 1.02
N ASN A 2 11.46 -13.30 -0.23
CA ASN A 2 12.54 -12.41 -0.75
C ASN A 2 11.93 -11.13 -1.36
N ALA A 3 11.26 -10.35 -0.50
CA ALA A 3 10.51 -9.15 -0.87
C ALA A 3 10.47 -8.16 0.31
N ALA A 4 10.07 -6.92 0.05
CA ALA A 4 9.82 -5.91 1.08
C ALA A 4 8.36 -5.46 1.10
N GLY A 5 7.91 -5.01 2.28
CA GLY A 5 6.68 -4.25 2.44
C GLY A 5 6.96 -2.75 2.39
N ILE A 6 6.25 -2.03 1.53
CA ILE A 6 6.33 -0.58 1.40
C ILE A 6 5.01 0.01 1.84
N ILE A 7 5.02 0.88 2.84
CA ILE A 7 3.84 1.54 3.38
C ILE A 7 3.88 3.01 2.97
N LEU A 8 2.82 3.48 2.33
CA LEU A 8 2.67 4.88 1.97
C LEU A 8 1.89 5.62 3.07
N ALA A 9 2.61 6.40 3.88
CA ALA A 9 2.05 7.24 4.95
C ALA A 9 2.25 8.72 4.63
N GLY A 10 1.75 9.14 3.48
CA GLY A 10 1.83 10.50 2.97
C GLY A 10 0.49 10.96 2.42
N GLY A 11 0.25 12.26 2.50
CA GLY A 11 -0.93 12.89 1.93
C GLY A 11 -1.56 13.87 2.92
N LYS A 12 -2.07 15.00 2.38
CA LYS A 12 -2.90 15.92 3.16
C LYS A 12 -4.25 15.25 3.38
N SER A 13 -4.45 14.63 4.55
CA SER A 13 -5.75 14.09 5.00
C SER A 13 -6.74 15.24 5.24
N SER A 14 -7.02 16.04 4.18
CA SER A 14 -7.82 17.27 4.26
C SER A 14 -9.24 17.01 4.77
N ARG A 15 -9.79 15.84 4.45
CA ARG A 15 -11.12 15.41 4.90
C ARG A 15 -11.12 14.88 6.34
N PHE A 16 -10.01 14.33 6.80
CA PHE A 16 -9.88 13.78 8.16
C PHE A 16 -9.49 14.85 9.20
N LYS A 17 -9.00 16.02 8.76
CA LYS A 17 -8.48 17.15 9.58
C LYS A 17 -7.35 16.77 10.56
N ALA A 18 -6.78 15.56 10.44
CA ALA A 18 -5.70 15.04 11.25
C ALA A 18 -4.89 14.03 10.42
N ASN A 19 -3.73 13.59 10.92
CA ASN A 19 -2.97 12.51 10.27
C ASN A 19 -3.73 11.19 10.42
N LYS A 20 -4.33 10.73 9.33
CA LYS A 20 -5.15 9.52 9.26
C LYS A 20 -4.41 8.26 9.72
N ALA A 21 -3.12 8.14 9.38
CA ALA A 21 -2.31 7.00 9.76
C ALA A 21 -2.17 6.80 11.29
N LEU A 22 -2.34 7.90 12.05
CA LEU A 22 -2.29 7.91 13.51
C LEU A 22 -3.68 7.76 14.15
N ALA A 23 -4.76 7.63 13.36
CA ALA A 23 -6.09 7.38 13.92
C ALA A 23 -6.12 6.01 14.63
N MET A 24 -6.91 5.95 15.70
CA MET A 24 -7.04 4.76 16.54
C MET A 24 -8.23 3.92 16.09
N ILE A 25 -8.00 2.61 15.93
CA ILE A 25 -9.06 1.62 15.96
C ILE A 25 -8.86 0.84 17.26
N GLU A 26 -9.85 0.90 18.16
CA GLU A 26 -9.72 0.40 19.53
C GLU A 26 -8.50 1.03 20.24
N SER A 27 -7.53 0.21 20.64
CA SER A 27 -6.32 0.63 21.36
C SER A 27 -5.08 0.78 20.47
N GLN A 28 -5.20 0.59 19.14
CA GLN A 28 -4.06 0.54 18.22
C GLN A 28 -4.20 1.53 17.07
N ARG A 29 -3.11 2.25 16.71
CA ARG A 29 -3.08 3.12 15.54
C ARG A 29 -3.16 2.32 14.25
N LEU A 30 -3.79 2.88 13.20
CA LEU A 30 -3.86 2.26 11.87
C LEU A 30 -2.48 1.82 11.38
N ILE A 31 -1.50 2.71 11.49
CA ILE A 31 -0.14 2.44 11.01
C ILE A 31 0.53 1.28 11.76
N ASP A 32 0.29 1.13 13.08
CA ASP A 32 0.88 0.05 13.87
C ASP A 32 0.33 -1.32 13.43
N ARG A 33 -0.99 -1.41 13.13
CA ARG A 33 -1.63 -2.62 12.62
C ARG A 33 -0.99 -3.04 11.30
N ILE A 34 -0.84 -2.11 10.37
CA ILE A 34 -0.29 -2.38 9.05
C ILE A 34 1.18 -2.80 9.14
N VAL A 35 1.98 -2.10 9.97
CA VAL A 35 3.38 -2.48 10.21
C VAL A 35 3.46 -3.89 10.78
N ALA A 36 2.61 -4.26 11.74
CA ALA A 36 2.60 -5.59 12.34
C ALA A 36 2.26 -6.69 11.30
N VAL A 37 1.24 -6.47 10.47
CA VAL A 37 0.86 -7.39 9.40
C VAL A 37 2.02 -7.58 8.42
N LEU A 38 2.57 -6.48 7.89
CA LEU A 38 3.64 -6.58 6.89
C LEU A 38 4.95 -7.15 7.49
N ALA A 39 5.28 -6.82 8.74
CA ALA A 39 6.46 -7.37 9.42
C ALA A 39 6.36 -8.89 9.68
N SER A 40 5.15 -9.45 9.72
CA SER A 40 4.96 -10.90 9.80
C SER A 40 5.20 -11.62 8.46
N VAL A 41 5.22 -10.88 7.34
CA VAL A 41 5.38 -11.42 5.99
C VAL A 41 6.76 -11.12 5.41
N PHE A 42 7.25 -9.89 5.61
CA PHE A 42 8.44 -9.38 4.96
C PHE A 42 9.61 -9.15 5.93
N PRO A 43 10.85 -9.49 5.55
CA PRO A 43 12.03 -9.24 6.35
C PRO A 43 12.41 -7.74 6.42
N LYS A 44 11.82 -6.91 5.55
CA LYS A 44 12.09 -5.48 5.47
C LYS A 44 10.81 -4.69 5.28
N ILE A 45 10.61 -3.67 6.11
CA ILE A 45 9.52 -2.69 5.99
C ILE A 45 10.13 -1.32 5.69
N ILE A 46 9.55 -0.62 4.72
CA ILE A 46 9.91 0.74 4.32
C ILE A 46 8.65 1.60 4.44
N LEU A 47 8.73 2.65 5.25
CA LEU A 47 7.68 3.65 5.37
C LEU A 47 8.04 4.86 4.51
N VAL A 48 7.22 5.16 3.51
CA VAL A 48 7.37 6.36 2.70
C VAL A 48 6.52 7.47 3.31
N THR A 49 7.18 8.52 3.78
CA THR A 49 6.50 9.65 4.44
C THR A 49 7.32 10.93 4.32
N ASN A 50 6.65 12.07 4.18
CA ASN A 50 7.29 13.40 4.18
C ASN A 50 7.30 14.04 5.59
N THR A 51 6.86 13.33 6.61
CA THR A 51 6.85 13.74 8.03
C THR A 51 7.41 12.65 8.94
N PRO A 52 8.68 12.24 8.76
CA PRO A 52 9.26 11.08 9.45
C PRO A 52 9.28 11.21 10.98
N GLU A 53 9.30 12.44 11.49
CA GLU A 53 9.27 12.70 12.94
C GLU A 53 8.01 12.15 13.62
N GLN A 54 6.90 12.03 12.92
CA GLN A 54 5.64 11.49 13.46
C GLN A 54 5.64 9.97 13.64
N TYR A 55 6.59 9.28 13.00
CA TYR A 55 6.63 7.82 12.90
C TYR A 55 7.89 7.18 13.51
N LYS A 56 8.76 7.96 14.16
CA LYS A 56 10.03 7.47 14.75
C LYS A 56 9.86 6.25 15.66
N ILE A 57 8.74 6.17 16.37
CA ILE A 57 8.44 5.09 17.31
C ILE A 57 8.25 3.73 16.61
N LEU A 58 7.99 3.69 15.31
CA LEU A 58 7.76 2.45 14.57
C LEU A 58 9.05 1.63 14.37
N GLY A 59 10.23 2.23 14.48
CA GLY A 59 11.51 1.53 14.33
C GLY A 59 11.76 0.96 12.93
N VAL A 60 11.02 1.37 11.91
CA VAL A 60 11.18 0.93 10.52
C VAL A 60 12.00 1.93 9.71
N GLN A 61 12.57 1.48 8.58
CA GLN A 61 13.24 2.39 7.66
C GLN A 61 12.23 3.39 7.10
N MET A 62 12.55 4.67 7.15
CA MET A 62 11.75 5.76 6.59
C MET A 62 12.45 6.41 5.42
N VAL A 63 11.70 6.73 4.38
CA VAL A 63 12.17 7.44 3.19
C VAL A 63 11.19 8.53 2.81
N MET A 64 11.67 9.58 2.17
CA MET A 64 10.84 10.68 1.65
C MET A 64 10.64 10.55 0.15
N ASP A 65 9.63 11.20 -0.39
CA ASP A 65 9.44 11.31 -1.84
C ASP A 65 10.70 11.89 -2.49
N ILE A 66 11.24 11.19 -3.49
CA ILE A 66 12.39 11.68 -4.28
C ILE A 66 11.91 12.79 -5.23
N ILE A 67 10.72 12.61 -5.81
CA ILE A 67 10.04 13.61 -6.64
C ILE A 67 8.82 14.12 -5.85
N PRO A 68 8.94 15.28 -5.15
CA PRO A 68 7.96 15.69 -4.17
C PRO A 68 6.64 16.16 -4.81
N LYS A 69 5.54 16.04 -4.03
CA LYS A 69 4.21 16.61 -4.34
C LYS A 69 3.50 16.02 -5.57
N LYS A 70 3.84 14.82 -5.98
CA LYS A 70 3.24 14.14 -7.16
C LYS A 70 2.29 12.98 -6.76
N GLY A 71 1.77 13.01 -5.54
CA GLY A 71 0.79 12.04 -5.04
C GLY A 71 1.37 10.66 -4.72
N PRO A 72 0.53 9.63 -4.62
CA PRO A 72 0.97 8.27 -4.24
C PRO A 72 2.00 7.66 -5.20
N LEU A 73 2.00 8.05 -6.48
CA LEU A 73 2.95 7.56 -7.47
C LEU A 73 4.41 7.90 -7.09
N SER A 74 4.65 9.10 -6.55
CA SER A 74 5.98 9.47 -6.00
C SER A 74 6.38 8.59 -4.82
N GLY A 75 5.43 8.24 -3.98
CA GLY A 75 5.69 7.35 -2.86
C GLY A 75 6.06 5.94 -3.30
N ILE A 76 5.35 5.38 -4.29
CA ILE A 76 5.69 4.08 -4.89
C ILE A 76 7.12 4.14 -5.46
N HIS A 77 7.44 5.15 -6.23
CA HIS A 77 8.76 5.38 -6.81
C HIS A 77 9.87 5.38 -5.73
N ALA A 78 9.73 6.23 -4.71
CA ALA A 78 10.69 6.34 -3.62
C ALA A 78 10.88 5.03 -2.86
N GLY A 79 9.78 4.32 -2.59
CA GLY A 79 9.79 3.02 -1.94
C GLY A 79 10.53 1.96 -2.75
N LEU A 80 10.23 1.83 -4.06
CA LEU A 80 10.88 0.86 -4.95
C LEU A 80 12.38 1.13 -5.10
N ILE A 81 12.80 2.39 -5.24
CA ILE A 81 14.23 2.75 -5.29
C ILE A 81 14.94 2.37 -3.98
N SER A 82 14.32 2.62 -2.84
CA SER A 82 14.93 2.41 -1.52
C SER A 82 14.91 0.96 -1.07
N SER A 83 14.13 0.10 -1.72
CA SER A 83 14.05 -1.31 -1.38
C SER A 83 15.33 -2.06 -1.78
N PRO A 84 15.84 -2.99 -0.95
CA PRO A 84 16.93 -3.88 -1.35
C PRO A 84 16.46 -5.05 -2.23
N PHE A 85 15.14 -5.28 -2.32
CA PHE A 85 14.55 -6.41 -3.04
C PHE A 85 13.95 -5.96 -4.38
N ASP A 86 13.95 -6.87 -5.37
CA ASP A 86 13.26 -6.66 -6.64
C ASP A 86 11.75 -6.61 -6.45
N LEU A 87 11.21 -7.51 -5.63
CA LEU A 87 9.79 -7.66 -5.41
C LEU A 87 9.34 -6.89 -4.18
N ASN A 88 8.23 -6.13 -4.29
CA ASN A 88 7.75 -5.25 -3.24
C ASN A 88 6.23 -5.24 -3.18
N PHE A 89 5.66 -5.45 -2.00
CA PHE A 89 4.25 -5.20 -1.73
C PHE A 89 4.08 -3.76 -1.27
N VAL A 90 3.32 -2.98 -2.01
CA VAL A 90 3.04 -1.58 -1.71
C VAL A 90 1.62 -1.44 -1.21
N MET A 91 1.43 -0.75 -0.09
CA MET A 91 0.09 -0.44 0.39
C MET A 91 -0.01 0.96 1.01
N ALA A 92 -1.21 1.52 0.98
CA ALA A 92 -1.56 2.72 1.73
C ALA A 92 -1.80 2.39 3.21
N CYS A 93 -1.64 3.39 4.07
CA CYS A 93 -1.82 3.23 5.52
C CYS A 93 -3.28 3.30 6.00
N ASP A 94 -4.25 3.18 5.12
CA ASP A 94 -5.68 3.39 5.40
C ASP A 94 -6.56 2.14 5.20
N MET A 95 -5.95 0.97 5.03
CA MET A 95 -6.63 -0.33 4.89
C MET A 95 -6.40 -1.20 6.14
N PRO A 96 -7.15 -0.97 7.24
CA PRO A 96 -6.87 -1.59 8.54
C PRO A 96 -7.17 -3.07 8.61
N PHE A 97 -7.92 -3.62 7.65
CA PHE A 97 -8.37 -5.00 7.67
C PHE A 97 -7.54 -5.93 6.78
N ILE A 98 -6.50 -5.38 6.13
CA ILE A 98 -5.56 -6.21 5.38
C ILE A 98 -4.98 -7.29 6.31
N ASN A 99 -4.94 -8.53 5.87
CA ASN A 99 -4.36 -9.63 6.63
C ASN A 99 -3.12 -10.21 5.93
N ASN A 100 -2.33 -10.97 6.68
CA ASN A 100 -1.08 -11.55 6.20
C ASN A 100 -1.29 -12.61 5.11
N ASP A 101 -2.42 -13.31 5.10
CA ASP A 101 -2.67 -14.40 4.15
C ASP A 101 -2.93 -13.83 2.75
N ILE A 102 -3.74 -12.77 2.63
CA ILE A 102 -3.96 -12.11 1.35
C ILE A 102 -2.69 -11.44 0.82
N VAL A 103 -1.86 -10.87 1.72
CA VAL A 103 -0.57 -10.28 1.34
C VAL A 103 0.37 -11.36 0.78
N ARG A 104 0.46 -12.53 1.44
CA ARG A 104 1.25 -13.67 0.96
C ARG A 104 0.75 -14.17 -0.39
N TYR A 105 -0.56 -14.38 -0.48
CA TYR A 105 -1.20 -14.85 -1.71
C TYR A 105 -0.85 -13.93 -2.88
N LEU A 106 -1.05 -12.61 -2.75
CA LEU A 106 -0.75 -11.65 -3.83
C LEU A 106 0.72 -11.68 -4.25
N VAL A 107 1.66 -11.81 -3.31
CA VAL A 107 3.08 -11.88 -3.62
C VAL A 107 3.44 -13.20 -4.34
N GLU A 108 2.77 -14.30 -4.01
CA GLU A 108 2.98 -15.61 -4.66
C GLU A 108 2.41 -15.67 -6.08
N GLN A 109 1.48 -14.77 -6.43
CA GLN A 109 0.88 -14.73 -7.76
C GLN A 109 1.80 -14.16 -8.86
N ILE A 110 2.92 -13.51 -8.51
CA ILE A 110 3.81 -12.87 -9.49
C ILE A 110 4.57 -13.93 -10.31
N ALA A 111 4.37 -13.96 -11.62
CA ALA A 111 5.15 -14.79 -12.53
C ALA A 111 6.42 -14.04 -12.99
N ALA A 112 7.36 -14.78 -13.60
CA ALA A 112 8.63 -14.21 -14.07
C ALA A 112 8.45 -13.12 -15.15
N CYS A 113 7.36 -13.18 -15.90
CA CYS A 113 7.04 -12.22 -16.96
C CYS A 113 6.26 -11.02 -16.48
N ASP A 114 5.73 -11.03 -15.24
CA ASP A 114 4.91 -9.95 -14.71
C ASP A 114 5.76 -8.88 -14.03
N ASP A 115 5.43 -7.62 -14.23
CA ASP A 115 6.01 -6.47 -13.54
C ASP A 115 5.22 -6.13 -12.28
N ALA A 116 3.92 -6.45 -12.26
CA ALA A 116 3.03 -6.18 -11.13
C ALA A 116 1.93 -7.23 -10.98
N VAL A 117 1.42 -7.37 -9.74
CA VAL A 117 0.16 -8.07 -9.42
C VAL A 117 -0.75 -7.07 -8.73
N VAL A 118 -1.94 -6.87 -9.28
CA VAL A 118 -2.89 -5.86 -8.81
C VAL A 118 -4.26 -6.49 -8.57
N PRO A 119 -4.80 -6.43 -7.34
CA PRO A 119 -6.17 -6.87 -7.07
C PRO A 119 -7.20 -5.97 -7.77
N VAL A 120 -8.33 -6.56 -8.12
CA VAL A 120 -9.50 -5.86 -8.69
C VAL A 120 -10.67 -6.07 -7.75
N ILE A 121 -11.12 -5.01 -7.10
CA ILE A 121 -12.19 -5.03 -6.11
C ILE A 121 -13.36 -4.21 -6.63
N ASN A 122 -14.55 -4.78 -6.63
CA ASN A 122 -15.75 -4.15 -7.22
C ASN A 122 -15.52 -3.65 -8.66
N GLY A 123 -14.72 -4.37 -9.46
CA GLY A 123 -14.38 -4.02 -10.83
C GLY A 123 -13.30 -2.94 -10.99
N TYR A 124 -12.70 -2.46 -9.89
CA TYR A 124 -11.66 -1.42 -9.93
C TYR A 124 -10.32 -1.96 -9.43
N PRO A 125 -9.21 -1.73 -10.18
CA PRO A 125 -7.86 -2.04 -9.69
C PRO A 125 -7.54 -1.28 -8.41
N GLU A 126 -6.93 -2.00 -7.42
CA GLU A 126 -6.48 -1.42 -6.14
C GLU A 126 -4.94 -1.29 -6.12
N PRO A 127 -4.41 -0.19 -6.68
CA PRO A 127 -2.97 -0.01 -6.87
C PRO A 127 -2.21 0.24 -5.58
N LEU A 128 -2.90 0.56 -4.49
CA LEU A 128 -2.31 0.84 -3.19
C LEU A 128 -2.50 -0.31 -2.19
N ALA A 129 -2.67 -1.53 -2.70
CA ALA A 129 -2.50 -2.81 -2.03
C ALA A 129 -2.07 -3.85 -3.07
N ALA A 130 -0.89 -3.65 -3.68
CA ALA A 130 -0.45 -4.37 -4.88
C ALA A 130 1.04 -4.71 -4.81
N VAL A 131 1.45 -5.66 -5.64
CA VAL A 131 2.85 -6.10 -5.78
C VAL A 131 3.48 -5.44 -6.99
N TYR A 132 4.69 -4.92 -6.84
CA TYR A 132 5.46 -4.28 -7.91
C TYR A 132 6.91 -4.75 -7.90
N ARG A 133 7.46 -5.02 -9.10
CA ARG A 133 8.91 -5.20 -9.30
C ARG A 133 9.61 -3.86 -9.49
N LYS A 134 10.92 -3.87 -9.31
CA LYS A 134 11.76 -2.69 -9.63
C LYS A 134 11.75 -2.33 -11.11
N THR A 135 11.35 -3.22 -11.99
CA THR A 135 11.12 -2.92 -13.42
C THR A 135 10.08 -1.82 -13.63
N CYS A 136 9.17 -1.59 -12.65
CA CYS A 136 8.21 -0.49 -12.68
C CYS A 136 8.85 0.90 -12.47
N ILE A 137 10.09 1.01 -11.96
CA ILE A 137 10.73 2.31 -11.65
C ILE A 137 10.76 3.21 -12.88
N LYS A 138 11.32 2.72 -13.99
CA LYS A 138 11.46 3.53 -15.21
C LYS A 138 10.10 3.96 -15.81
N PRO A 139 9.08 3.07 -15.96
CA PRO A 139 7.73 3.47 -16.36
C PRO A 139 7.08 4.51 -15.44
N ILE A 140 7.34 4.45 -14.12
CA ILE A 140 6.85 5.45 -13.16
C ILE A 140 7.55 6.79 -13.39
N GLU A 141 8.88 6.82 -13.57
CA GLU A 141 9.64 8.02 -13.87
C GLU A 141 9.15 8.70 -15.15
N ASP A 142 8.93 7.94 -16.22
CA ASP A 142 8.41 8.45 -17.49
C ASP A 142 7.02 9.10 -17.29
N SER A 143 6.13 8.46 -16.51
CA SER A 143 4.84 9.05 -16.19
C SER A 143 4.95 10.33 -15.36
N LEU A 144 5.86 10.37 -14.38
CA LEU A 144 6.09 11.57 -13.55
C LEU A 144 6.70 12.73 -14.34
N MET A 145 7.58 12.45 -15.31
CA MET A 145 8.17 13.45 -16.20
C MET A 145 7.15 14.06 -17.17
N GLU A 146 6.12 13.28 -17.53
CA GLU A 146 5.00 13.72 -18.38
C GLU A 146 3.84 14.33 -17.57
N ASP A 147 4.07 14.70 -16.32
CA ASP A 147 3.07 15.26 -15.41
C ASP A 147 1.81 14.37 -15.19
N ARG A 148 1.94 13.07 -15.40
CA ARG A 148 0.90 12.07 -15.17
C ARG A 148 1.04 11.44 -13.77
N TYR A 149 0.32 11.96 -12.77
CA TYR A 149 0.50 11.62 -11.35
C TYR A 149 -0.45 10.55 -10.81
N GLN A 150 -1.41 10.11 -11.61
CA GLN A 150 -2.30 9.02 -11.22
C GLN A 150 -1.50 7.72 -11.14
N VAL A 151 -1.74 6.90 -10.10
CA VAL A 151 -0.98 5.65 -9.93
C VAL A 151 -1.09 4.75 -11.15
N LYS A 152 -2.26 4.70 -11.81
CA LYS A 152 -2.48 3.87 -12.99
C LYS A 152 -1.88 4.42 -14.30
N SER A 153 -1.22 5.59 -14.27
CA SER A 153 -0.71 6.22 -15.49
C SER A 153 0.41 5.44 -16.18
N PHE A 154 1.20 4.65 -15.42
CA PHE A 154 2.27 3.83 -15.97
C PHE A 154 1.82 2.40 -16.34
N TYR A 155 0.60 2.01 -16.02
CA TYR A 155 0.08 0.65 -16.27
C TYR A 155 0.15 0.21 -17.74
N PRO A 156 -0.11 1.08 -18.74
CA PRO A 156 0.04 0.71 -20.15
C PRO A 156 1.47 0.35 -20.57
N LEU A 157 2.47 0.66 -19.73
CA LEU A 157 3.90 0.46 -20.02
C LEU A 157 4.47 -0.81 -19.37
N ILE A 158 3.65 -1.57 -18.62
CA ILE A 158 4.08 -2.74 -17.84
C ILE A 158 3.15 -3.93 -18.05
N ARG A 159 3.63 -5.12 -17.66
CA ARG A 159 2.81 -6.34 -17.64
C ARG A 159 2.21 -6.52 -16.25
N ILE A 160 0.89 -6.53 -16.18
CA ILE A 160 0.14 -6.66 -14.93
C ILE A 160 -0.66 -7.95 -14.95
N LYS A 161 -0.51 -8.76 -13.91
CA LYS A 161 -1.46 -9.82 -13.57
C LYS A 161 -2.53 -9.21 -12.66
N TYR A 162 -3.76 -9.21 -13.12
CA TYR A 162 -4.91 -8.82 -12.29
C TYR A 162 -5.44 -10.03 -11.54
N ILE A 163 -5.73 -9.86 -10.25
CA ILE A 163 -6.35 -10.86 -9.38
C ILE A 163 -7.77 -10.39 -9.11
N LEU A 164 -8.75 -11.16 -9.55
CA LEU A 164 -10.16 -10.80 -9.38
C LEU A 164 -10.62 -11.04 -7.95
N GLU A 165 -11.66 -10.32 -7.52
CA GLU A 165 -12.18 -10.39 -6.16
C GLU A 165 -12.64 -11.79 -5.77
N GLU A 166 -13.15 -12.57 -6.74
CA GLU A 166 -13.56 -13.95 -6.52
C GLU A 166 -12.40 -14.86 -6.06
N GLU A 167 -11.18 -14.60 -6.54
CA GLU A 167 -9.97 -15.32 -6.14
C GLU A 167 -9.52 -14.98 -4.71
N LEU A 168 -10.06 -13.89 -4.13
CA LEU A 168 -9.69 -13.37 -2.82
C LEU A 168 -10.71 -13.72 -1.72
N LEU A 169 -11.82 -14.39 -2.05
CA LEU A 169 -12.92 -14.66 -1.12
C LEU A 169 -12.48 -15.50 0.09
N GLU A 170 -11.63 -16.51 -0.13
CA GLU A 170 -11.12 -17.36 0.96
C GLU A 170 -10.19 -16.60 1.94
N PHE A 171 -9.66 -15.45 1.55
CA PHE A 171 -8.83 -14.57 2.38
C PHE A 171 -9.63 -13.41 3.01
N GLY A 172 -10.97 -13.40 2.89
CA GLY A 172 -11.86 -12.34 3.39
C GLY A 172 -12.27 -11.31 2.33
N GLY A 173 -11.94 -11.53 1.05
CA GLY A 173 -12.43 -10.75 -0.10
C GLY A 173 -12.16 -9.25 0.01
N GLY A 174 -13.12 -8.46 -0.50
CA GLY A 174 -13.03 -7.00 -0.55
C GLY A 174 -12.90 -6.29 0.79
N MET A 175 -13.24 -6.95 1.91
CA MET A 175 -13.08 -6.38 3.25
C MET A 175 -11.63 -5.97 3.55
N ASN A 176 -10.65 -6.73 3.07
CA ASN A 176 -9.23 -6.40 3.22
C ASN A 176 -8.85 -5.04 2.64
N PHE A 177 -9.58 -4.59 1.62
CA PHE A 177 -9.34 -3.36 0.88
C PHE A 177 -10.25 -2.21 1.31
N PHE A 178 -10.94 -2.36 2.45
CA PHE A 178 -11.74 -1.29 3.01
C PHE A 178 -10.87 -0.11 3.40
N ASN A 179 -11.12 1.06 2.79
CA ASN A 179 -10.35 2.28 2.99
C ASN A 179 -11.02 3.21 4.01
N ILE A 180 -10.29 3.65 5.02
CA ILE A 180 -10.75 4.70 5.95
C ILE A 180 -10.36 6.07 5.38
N ASN A 181 -11.29 6.80 4.79
CA ASN A 181 -11.08 8.13 4.22
C ASN A 181 -11.76 9.25 5.02
N THR A 182 -12.80 8.92 5.77
CA THR A 182 -13.62 9.84 6.56
C THR A 182 -13.73 9.35 8.00
N ARG A 183 -14.33 10.20 8.88
CA ARG A 183 -14.67 9.77 10.23
C ARG A 183 -15.79 8.71 10.24
N ASP A 184 -16.69 8.77 9.29
CA ASP A 184 -17.77 7.78 9.14
C ASP A 184 -17.21 6.41 8.76
N ASP A 185 -16.18 6.36 7.87
CA ASP A 185 -15.49 5.12 7.57
C ASP A 185 -14.81 4.54 8.83
N LEU A 186 -14.23 5.41 9.68
CA LEU A 186 -13.64 4.96 10.94
C LEU A 186 -14.70 4.38 11.89
N HIS A 187 -15.87 5.01 12.00
CA HIS A 187 -16.98 4.46 12.78
C HIS A 187 -17.45 3.12 12.23
N THR A 188 -17.55 3.01 10.91
CA THR A 188 -17.89 1.75 10.24
C THR A 188 -16.85 0.66 10.55
N ALA A 189 -15.55 1.01 10.48
CA ALA A 189 -14.48 0.08 10.82
C ALA A 189 -14.54 -0.40 12.28
N LEU A 190 -14.83 0.49 13.23
CA LEU A 190 -15.01 0.13 14.65
C LEU A 190 -16.18 -0.82 14.87
N ASN A 191 -17.29 -0.60 14.20
CA ASN A 191 -18.47 -1.49 14.28
C ASN A 191 -18.18 -2.89 13.68
N MET A 192 -17.39 -2.95 12.60
CA MET A 192 -16.97 -4.21 11.98
C MET A 192 -16.05 -5.04 12.89
N GLU A 193 -15.16 -4.39 13.66
CA GLU A 193 -14.28 -5.07 14.64
C GLU A 193 -15.09 -5.70 15.79
N GLN A 194 -16.15 -5.02 16.26
CA GLN A 194 -16.99 -5.52 17.38
C GLN A 194 -17.86 -6.73 17.00
N GLN A 195 -17.97 -7.05 15.71
CA GLN A 195 -18.78 -8.17 15.21
C GLN A 195 -17.95 -9.44 14.92
N LYS A 196 -16.62 -9.37 15.13
CA LYS A 196 -15.69 -10.51 15.02
C LYS A 196 -15.54 -11.25 16.36
#